data_7598111d9a7429f7a392efb30f98f976
#
_entry.id   7598111d9a7429f7a392efb30f98f976
#
_cell.length_a   1.000
_cell.length_b   1.000
_cell.length_c   1.000
_cell.angle_alpha   90.00
_cell.angle_beta   90.00
_cell.angle_gamma   90.00
#
_symmetry.space_group_name_H-M   'P 1'
#
loop_
_entity.id
_entity.type
_entity.pdbx_description
1 polymer ?
#
loop_
_entity_poly.entity_id
_entity_poly.type
_entity_poly.pdbx_seq_one_letter_code
_entity_poly.pdbx_strand_id
1 'polypeptide(L)'
;GGGTATCCGMSDTSTGSGPAFLATDGIHNFRDYGGYPTQGGGRVRSGLLFRSGQHVEASEADLQTFADLGIRTVIDLRGNAERERHPCRRPDLWDGDVVFYDGETSSRPPHEPDRPMELTAQSAHERMLKVYTRMPHNEAMQTIFGQYLRALAEREGASLVHCFAGKDRTGIAAALLHHILGVSRADMLAEFLRTNDAPTYDILERQSLPGIEARLGGPLDRAAVAELMEVREAYF
;
A
#
# COMPACT_ATOMS: atom_id res chain seq x y z
N GLY A 1 -16.89 54.94 -23.91
CA GLY A 1 -16.15 54.51 -22.76
C GLY A 1 -16.08 52.99 -22.72
N GLY A 2 -15.00 52.41 -23.29
CA GLY A 2 -14.80 50.97 -23.25
C GLY A 2 -14.00 50.62 -22.01
N GLY A 3 -14.55 49.78 -21.14
CA GLY A 3 -13.88 49.16 -20.03
C GLY A 3 -13.41 47.76 -20.42
N THR A 4 -12.12 47.57 -20.62
CA THR A 4 -11.51 46.27 -20.81
C THR A 4 -11.41 45.58 -19.45
N ALA A 5 -12.16 44.50 -19.26
CA ALA A 5 -12.03 43.62 -18.13
C ALA A 5 -10.79 42.72 -18.34
N THR A 6 -9.77 42.93 -17.54
CA THR A 6 -8.59 42.08 -17.46
C THR A 6 -8.95 40.80 -16.72
N CYS A 7 -9.04 39.67 -17.42
CA CYS A 7 -9.09 38.34 -16.80
C CYS A 7 -7.76 38.06 -16.12
N CYS A 8 -7.76 38.15 -14.81
CA CYS A 8 -6.67 37.67 -13.97
C CYS A 8 -6.67 36.14 -14.00
N GLY A 9 -5.77 35.57 -14.78
CA GLY A 9 -5.54 34.12 -14.77
C GLY A 9 -4.90 33.72 -13.43
N MET A 10 -5.69 33.13 -12.56
CA MET A 10 -5.18 32.41 -11.40
C MET A 10 -4.55 31.10 -11.95
N SER A 11 -3.24 31.11 -12.02
CA SER A 11 -2.46 29.87 -12.18
C SER A 11 -2.60 29.06 -10.90
N ASP A 12 -3.50 28.09 -10.94
CA ASP A 12 -3.65 27.10 -9.88
C ASP A 12 -2.47 26.13 -9.94
N THR A 13 -1.36 26.51 -9.30
CA THR A 13 -0.23 25.61 -8.98
C THR A 13 -0.54 24.87 -7.68
N SER A 14 -1.63 24.11 -7.64
CA SER A 14 -1.80 23.12 -6.59
C SER A 14 -0.86 21.97 -6.90
N THR A 15 0.32 21.99 -6.29
CA THR A 15 1.13 20.78 -6.09
C THR A 15 0.26 19.76 -5.39
N GLY A 16 -0.18 18.73 -6.13
CA GLY A 16 -1.26 17.85 -5.74
C GLY A 16 -0.99 17.08 -4.46
N SER A 17 -1.63 17.49 -3.38
CA SER A 17 -1.91 16.57 -2.29
C SER A 17 -2.84 15.50 -2.87
N GLY A 18 -2.37 14.26 -2.96
CA GLY A 18 -3.20 13.13 -3.41
C GLY A 18 -4.45 12.96 -2.54
N PRO A 19 -5.36 12.01 -2.88
CA PRO A 19 -6.62 11.82 -2.17
C PRO A 19 -6.43 11.64 -0.66
N ALA A 20 -7.35 12.14 0.16
CA ALA A 20 -7.28 12.04 1.62
C ALA A 20 -7.23 10.58 2.10
N PHE A 21 -6.60 10.35 3.27
CA PHE A 21 -6.73 9.08 3.97
C PHE A 21 -8.16 8.92 4.48
N LEU A 22 -8.65 7.69 4.43
CA LEU A 22 -9.93 7.34 5.05
C LEU A 22 -9.72 7.19 6.56
N ALA A 23 -10.64 7.74 7.34
CA ALA A 23 -10.63 7.56 8.78
C ALA A 23 -11.00 6.11 9.10
N THR A 24 -10.15 5.40 9.83
CA THR A 24 -10.33 4.00 10.21
C THR A 24 -9.81 3.74 11.60
N ASP A 25 -10.42 2.77 12.30
CA ASP A 25 -10.04 2.37 13.66
C ASP A 25 -9.02 1.21 13.67
N GLY A 26 -9.08 0.33 12.66
CA GLY A 26 -8.28 -0.90 12.62
C GLY A 26 -7.64 -1.22 11.26
N ILE A 27 -7.71 -0.30 10.29
CA ILE A 27 -7.11 -0.48 8.96
C ILE A 27 -6.05 0.60 8.73
N HIS A 28 -4.78 0.20 8.67
CA HIS A 28 -3.69 1.13 8.41
C HIS A 28 -3.64 1.57 6.95
N ASN A 29 -3.26 2.83 6.72
CA ASN A 29 -2.88 3.38 5.41
C ASN A 29 -3.96 3.26 4.33
N PHE A 30 -5.25 3.34 4.73
CA PHE A 30 -6.38 3.19 3.81
C PHE A 30 -6.66 4.50 3.06
N ARG A 31 -6.54 4.45 1.75
CA ARG A 31 -6.80 5.59 0.86
C ARG A 31 -7.11 5.19 -0.57
N ASP A 32 -7.71 6.11 -1.31
CA ASP A 32 -7.74 6.09 -2.78
C ASP A 32 -6.34 6.42 -3.31
N TYR A 33 -5.88 5.74 -4.36
CA TYR A 33 -4.65 6.07 -5.08
C TYR A 33 -4.92 6.47 -6.55
N GLY A 34 -6.16 6.82 -6.86
CA GLY A 34 -6.53 7.51 -8.10
C GLY A 34 -6.26 9.02 -8.06
N GLY A 35 -6.81 9.76 -9.03
CA GLY A 35 -6.77 11.22 -9.09
C GLY A 35 -5.49 11.83 -9.68
N TYR A 36 -4.43 11.06 -9.88
CA TYR A 36 -3.16 11.56 -10.41
C TYR A 36 -3.23 11.87 -11.91
N PRO A 37 -2.57 12.94 -12.37
CA PRO A 37 -2.52 13.28 -13.79
C PRO A 37 -1.70 12.26 -14.58
N THR A 38 -2.04 12.06 -15.84
CA THR A 38 -1.32 11.18 -16.76
C THR A 38 -0.70 11.99 -17.91
N GLN A 39 0.39 11.49 -18.48
CA GLN A 39 1.09 12.14 -19.62
C GLN A 39 0.19 12.33 -20.84
N GLY A 40 -0.88 11.53 -20.97
CA GLY A 40 -1.87 11.68 -22.03
C GLY A 40 -2.90 12.81 -21.81
N GLY A 41 -2.74 13.64 -20.77
CA GLY A 41 -3.63 14.76 -20.46
C GLY A 41 -4.89 14.37 -19.69
N GLY A 42 -5.04 13.09 -19.32
CA GLY A 42 -6.12 12.59 -18.48
C GLY A 42 -5.74 12.51 -17.00
N ARG A 43 -6.59 11.85 -16.22
CA ARG A 43 -6.33 11.51 -14.81
C ARG A 43 -6.73 10.07 -14.53
N VAL A 44 -6.01 9.42 -13.62
CA VAL A 44 -6.44 8.17 -13.03
C VAL A 44 -7.75 8.39 -12.28
N ARG A 45 -8.77 7.57 -12.52
CA ARG A 45 -10.08 7.76 -11.88
C ARG A 45 -9.97 7.63 -10.36
N SER A 46 -10.57 8.58 -9.64
CA SER A 46 -10.76 8.48 -8.19
C SER A 46 -12.01 7.65 -7.86
N GLY A 47 -12.07 7.11 -6.65
CA GLY A 47 -13.21 6.33 -6.14
C GLY A 47 -13.27 4.88 -6.66
N LEU A 48 -12.26 4.42 -7.39
CA LEU A 48 -12.20 3.07 -7.92
C LEU A 48 -10.99 2.26 -7.45
N LEU A 49 -9.94 2.93 -7.01
CA LEU A 49 -8.65 2.31 -6.72
C LEU A 49 -8.24 2.61 -5.29
N PHE A 50 -8.42 1.63 -4.42
CA PHE A 50 -8.10 1.77 -3.00
C PHE A 50 -6.90 0.91 -2.62
N ARG A 51 -6.13 1.39 -1.63
CA ARG A 51 -5.02 0.64 -1.03
C ARG A 51 -5.03 0.74 0.48
N SER A 52 -4.56 -0.31 1.17
CA SER A 52 -4.48 -0.32 2.63
C SER A 52 -3.50 -1.38 3.16
N GLY A 53 -3.32 -1.43 4.48
CA GLY A 53 -2.85 -2.58 5.23
C GLY A 53 -3.92 -3.67 5.35
N GLN A 54 -3.63 -4.71 6.14
CA GLN A 54 -4.58 -5.80 6.41
C GLN A 54 -5.78 -5.34 7.25
N HIS A 55 -6.89 -6.09 7.16
CA HIS A 55 -8.17 -5.74 7.78
C HIS A 55 -8.51 -6.65 8.99
N VAL A 56 -7.53 -7.17 9.67
CA VAL A 56 -7.72 -8.12 10.78
C VAL A 56 -8.46 -7.47 11.95
N GLU A 57 -8.11 -6.22 12.25
CA GLU A 57 -8.67 -5.44 13.35
C GLU A 57 -9.74 -4.44 12.90
N ALA A 58 -10.23 -4.57 11.65
CA ALA A 58 -11.27 -3.66 11.14
C ALA A 58 -12.47 -3.61 12.08
N SER A 59 -12.88 -2.40 12.49
CA SER A 59 -14.09 -2.18 13.29
C SER A 59 -15.35 -2.33 12.42
N GLU A 60 -16.52 -2.35 13.04
CA GLU A 60 -17.79 -2.34 12.29
C GLU A 60 -17.93 -1.05 11.47
N ALA A 61 -17.41 0.09 11.96
CA ALA A 61 -17.37 1.34 11.21
C ALA A 61 -16.45 1.24 9.99
N ASP A 62 -15.29 0.57 10.14
CA ASP A 62 -14.38 0.31 9.01
C ASP A 62 -15.04 -0.58 7.96
N LEU A 63 -15.74 -1.62 8.39
CA LEU A 63 -16.47 -2.52 7.48
C LEU A 63 -17.62 -1.80 6.77
N GLN A 64 -18.30 -0.88 7.45
CA GLN A 64 -19.30 -0.03 6.82
C GLN A 64 -18.67 0.89 5.77
N THR A 65 -17.56 1.54 6.10
CA THR A 65 -16.77 2.35 5.13
C THR A 65 -16.39 1.52 3.91
N PHE A 66 -15.90 0.30 4.11
CA PHE A 66 -15.56 -0.63 3.04
C PHE A 66 -16.76 -0.93 2.14
N ALA A 67 -17.94 -1.16 2.73
CA ALA A 67 -19.18 -1.40 1.99
C ALA A 67 -19.64 -0.17 1.20
N ASP A 68 -19.60 1.01 1.82
CA ASP A 68 -20.02 2.29 1.21
C ASP A 68 -19.16 2.68 0.00
N LEU A 69 -17.88 2.27 0.00
CA LEU A 69 -16.98 2.45 -1.15
C LEU A 69 -17.31 1.54 -2.33
N GLY A 70 -18.20 0.59 -2.16
CA GLY A 70 -18.62 -0.34 -3.22
C GLY A 70 -17.48 -1.23 -3.71
N ILE A 71 -16.55 -1.61 -2.83
CA ILE A 71 -15.42 -2.48 -3.18
C ILE A 71 -15.92 -3.86 -3.58
N ARG A 72 -15.69 -4.24 -4.83
CA ARG A 72 -16.11 -5.52 -5.44
C ARG A 72 -14.96 -6.50 -5.58
N THR A 73 -13.73 -6.01 -5.65
CA THR A 73 -12.53 -6.85 -5.80
C THR A 73 -11.49 -6.48 -4.77
N VAL A 74 -11.02 -7.47 -4.01
CA VAL A 74 -9.88 -7.33 -3.11
C VAL A 74 -8.71 -8.11 -3.69
N ILE A 75 -7.56 -7.47 -3.79
CA ILE A 75 -6.31 -8.10 -4.17
C ILE A 75 -5.43 -8.21 -2.93
N ASP A 76 -5.27 -9.43 -2.43
CA ASP A 76 -4.46 -9.73 -1.25
C ASP A 76 -3.07 -10.20 -1.67
N LEU A 77 -2.07 -9.34 -1.49
CA LEU A 77 -0.68 -9.59 -1.87
C LEU A 77 0.10 -10.45 -0.85
N ARG A 78 -0.57 -10.93 0.20
CA ARG A 78 0.05 -11.74 1.25
C ARG A 78 0.14 -13.20 0.82
N GLY A 79 1.15 -13.89 1.35
CA GLY A 79 1.28 -15.34 1.20
C GLY A 79 0.28 -16.11 2.07
N ASN A 80 0.20 -17.44 1.85
CA ASN A 80 -0.73 -18.32 2.55
C ASN A 80 -0.56 -18.24 4.08
N ALA A 81 0.67 -18.35 4.57
CA ALA A 81 0.95 -18.31 6.01
C ALA A 81 0.56 -16.97 6.67
N GLU A 82 0.68 -15.84 5.96
CA GLU A 82 0.22 -14.55 6.45
C GLU A 82 -1.31 -14.49 6.52
N ARG A 83 -2.00 -14.98 5.48
CA ARG A 83 -3.47 -14.98 5.40
C ARG A 83 -4.10 -15.89 6.44
N GLU A 84 -3.53 -17.05 6.68
CA GLU A 84 -3.99 -18.02 7.69
C GLU A 84 -3.82 -17.48 9.12
N ARG A 85 -2.68 -16.85 9.42
CA ARG A 85 -2.43 -16.25 10.74
C ARG A 85 -3.24 -15.00 10.99
N HIS A 86 -3.54 -14.25 9.94
CA HIS A 86 -4.16 -12.93 10.00
C HIS A 86 -5.34 -12.85 9.04
N PRO A 87 -6.44 -13.60 9.28
CA PRO A 87 -7.61 -13.57 8.41
C PRO A 87 -8.25 -12.19 8.44
N CYS A 88 -8.43 -11.59 7.27
CA CYS A 88 -9.06 -10.28 7.15
C CYS A 88 -10.57 -10.36 7.35
N ARG A 89 -11.11 -9.40 8.09
CA ARG A 89 -12.56 -9.18 8.20
C ARG A 89 -13.11 -8.59 6.90
N ARG A 90 -14.37 -8.86 6.64
CA ARG A 90 -15.16 -8.32 5.52
C ARG A 90 -16.55 -7.94 6.01
N PRO A 91 -17.26 -7.01 5.34
CA PRO A 91 -18.65 -6.73 5.66
C PRO A 91 -19.51 -7.99 5.55
N ASP A 92 -20.53 -8.09 6.39
CA ASP A 92 -21.52 -9.16 6.28
C ASP A 92 -22.17 -9.12 4.88
N LEU A 93 -22.41 -10.30 4.32
CA LEU A 93 -23.00 -10.46 2.97
C LEU A 93 -22.18 -9.82 1.83
N TRP A 94 -20.90 -9.49 2.05
CA TRP A 94 -20.04 -9.05 0.96
C TRP A 94 -19.84 -10.20 -0.04
N ASP A 95 -20.23 -9.95 -1.28
CA ASP A 95 -20.24 -10.92 -2.38
C ASP A 95 -19.15 -10.65 -3.44
N GLY A 96 -18.15 -9.86 -3.09
CA GLY A 96 -17.03 -9.56 -3.98
C GLY A 96 -16.01 -10.68 -4.07
N ASP A 97 -15.04 -10.49 -4.94
CA ASP A 97 -13.97 -11.46 -5.21
C ASP A 97 -12.68 -11.14 -4.46
N VAL A 98 -11.96 -12.17 -4.03
CA VAL A 98 -10.60 -12.04 -3.51
C VAL A 98 -9.63 -12.68 -4.48
N VAL A 99 -8.72 -11.88 -5.01
CA VAL A 99 -7.60 -12.32 -5.87
C VAL A 99 -6.36 -12.46 -5.00
N PHE A 100 -5.71 -13.61 -5.04
CA PHE A 100 -4.52 -13.91 -4.27
C PHE A 100 -3.65 -14.95 -4.98
N TYR A 101 -2.39 -15.03 -4.58
CA TYR A 101 -1.49 -16.09 -4.99
C TYR A 101 -1.59 -17.27 -4.02
N ASP A 102 -1.82 -18.48 -4.54
CA ASP A 102 -1.84 -19.69 -3.72
C ASP A 102 -0.42 -20.19 -3.50
N GLY A 103 0.23 -19.67 -2.48
CA GLY A 103 1.61 -19.93 -2.12
C GLY A 103 2.18 -18.82 -1.25
N GLU A 104 3.52 -18.81 -1.10
CA GLU A 104 4.22 -17.79 -0.31
C GLU A 104 4.74 -16.66 -1.19
N THR A 105 4.43 -15.42 -0.82
CA THR A 105 4.86 -14.20 -1.52
C THR A 105 6.10 -13.53 -0.89
N SER A 106 6.54 -14.02 0.26
CA SER A 106 7.78 -13.60 0.89
C SER A 106 8.87 -14.62 0.61
N SER A 107 9.85 -14.28 -0.21
CA SER A 107 11.03 -15.12 -0.41
C SER A 107 11.99 -14.95 0.76
N ARG A 108 11.83 -15.76 1.80
CA ARG A 108 12.93 -16.04 2.71
C ARG A 108 13.69 -17.22 2.09
N PRO A 109 14.99 -17.09 1.75
CA PRO A 109 15.75 -18.24 1.33
C PRO A 109 15.69 -19.31 2.43
N PRO A 110 15.46 -20.61 2.10
CA PRO A 110 15.34 -21.68 3.08
C PRO A 110 16.57 -21.87 3.97
N HIS A 111 17.68 -21.23 3.61
CA HIS A 111 19.01 -21.40 4.23
C HIS A 111 19.57 -20.14 4.90
N GLU A 112 18.79 -19.04 5.00
CA GLU A 112 19.24 -17.91 5.83
C GLU A 112 19.04 -18.31 7.30
N PRO A 113 20.15 -18.55 8.07
CA PRO A 113 20.05 -18.92 9.47
C PRO A 113 19.35 -17.78 10.25
N ASP A 114 18.52 -18.17 11.22
CA ASP A 114 18.00 -17.27 12.27
C ASP A 114 19.19 -16.86 13.17
N ARG A 115 20.08 -16.05 12.67
CA ARG A 115 21.03 -15.37 13.54
C ARG A 115 20.27 -14.24 14.22
N PRO A 116 20.32 -14.14 15.56
CA PRO A 116 19.95 -12.92 16.24
C PRO A 116 20.83 -11.81 15.66
N MET A 117 20.28 -11.01 14.78
CA MET A 117 20.96 -9.87 14.21
C MET A 117 20.54 -8.67 15.05
N GLU A 118 21.52 -8.03 15.66
CA GLU A 118 21.29 -6.75 16.30
C GLU A 118 20.67 -5.81 15.25
N LEU A 119 19.40 -5.45 15.43
CA LEU A 119 18.68 -4.61 14.51
C LEU A 119 18.97 -3.15 14.83
N THR A 120 19.96 -2.60 14.15
CA THR A 120 20.25 -1.17 14.12
C THR A 120 19.47 -0.49 13.00
N ALA A 121 19.34 0.83 13.03
CA ALA A 121 18.74 1.59 11.94
C ALA A 121 19.43 1.29 10.59
N GLN A 122 20.75 1.20 10.57
CA GLN A 122 21.49 0.90 9.36
C GLN A 122 21.20 -0.52 8.85
N SER A 123 21.25 -1.54 9.70
CA SER A 123 20.97 -2.92 9.28
C SER A 123 19.51 -3.10 8.84
N ALA A 124 18.56 -2.37 9.44
CA ALA A 124 17.17 -2.31 9.04
C ALA A 124 17.03 -1.69 7.64
N HIS A 125 17.70 -0.55 7.39
CA HIS A 125 17.73 0.12 6.09
C HIS A 125 18.28 -0.79 4.98
N GLU A 126 19.44 -1.39 5.21
CA GLU A 126 20.07 -2.34 4.26
C GLU A 126 19.16 -3.53 3.96
N ARG A 127 18.46 -4.03 4.99
CA ARG A 127 17.47 -5.10 4.83
C ARG A 127 16.32 -4.65 3.93
N MET A 128 15.78 -3.46 4.16
CA MET A 128 14.69 -2.94 3.34
C MET A 128 15.12 -2.71 1.90
N LEU A 129 16.31 -2.17 1.64
CA LEU A 129 16.88 -2.07 0.29
C LEU A 129 16.93 -3.44 -0.41
N LYS A 130 17.38 -4.48 0.29
CA LYS A 130 17.40 -5.86 -0.25
C LYS A 130 15.99 -6.37 -0.56
N VAL A 131 15.00 -6.08 0.30
CA VAL A 131 13.59 -6.45 0.06
C VAL A 131 13.10 -5.82 -1.24
N TYR A 132 13.27 -4.51 -1.40
CA TYR A 132 12.80 -3.79 -2.59
C TYR A 132 13.56 -4.21 -3.87
N THR A 133 14.85 -4.45 -3.78
CA THR A 133 15.66 -4.93 -4.92
C THR A 133 15.24 -6.34 -5.37
N ARG A 134 14.89 -7.23 -4.43
CA ARG A 134 14.53 -8.62 -4.75
C ARG A 134 13.08 -8.80 -5.16
N MET A 135 12.17 -7.96 -4.64
CA MET A 135 10.73 -8.12 -4.82
C MET A 135 10.31 -8.19 -6.29
N PRO A 136 10.78 -7.33 -7.21
CA PRO A 136 10.42 -7.40 -8.62
C PRO A 136 10.91 -8.67 -9.34
N HIS A 137 11.89 -9.36 -8.78
CA HIS A 137 12.48 -10.58 -9.32
C HIS A 137 11.93 -11.86 -8.68
N ASN A 138 11.02 -11.75 -7.74
CA ASN A 138 10.36 -12.88 -7.10
C ASN A 138 9.20 -13.37 -7.97
N GLU A 139 9.22 -14.62 -8.40
CA GLU A 139 8.22 -15.20 -9.32
C GLU A 139 6.80 -15.17 -8.73
N ALA A 140 6.63 -15.42 -7.43
CA ALA A 140 5.34 -15.33 -6.78
C ALA A 140 4.81 -13.88 -6.78
N MET A 141 5.69 -12.90 -6.55
CA MET A 141 5.34 -11.49 -6.62
C MET A 141 5.00 -11.06 -8.06
N GLN A 142 5.76 -11.51 -9.04
CA GLN A 142 5.43 -11.26 -10.46
C GLN A 142 4.07 -11.84 -10.84
N THR A 143 3.78 -13.04 -10.36
CA THR A 143 2.49 -13.71 -10.61
C THR A 143 1.34 -12.93 -10.01
N ILE A 144 1.40 -12.56 -8.72
CA ILE A 144 0.30 -11.82 -8.08
C ILE A 144 0.15 -10.40 -8.62
N PHE A 145 1.25 -9.71 -8.98
CA PHE A 145 1.16 -8.41 -9.65
C PHE A 145 0.51 -8.54 -11.04
N GLY A 146 0.80 -9.60 -11.78
CA GLY A 146 0.12 -9.90 -13.04
C GLY A 146 -1.38 -10.16 -12.83
N GLN A 147 -1.76 -10.92 -11.80
CA GLN A 147 -3.15 -11.16 -11.43
C GLN A 147 -3.87 -9.87 -10.99
N TYR A 148 -3.18 -9.01 -10.22
CA TYR A 148 -3.66 -7.69 -9.84
C TYR A 148 -3.99 -6.81 -11.05
N LEU A 149 -3.05 -6.65 -11.98
CA LEU A 149 -3.26 -5.84 -13.19
C LEU A 149 -4.38 -6.41 -14.08
N ARG A 150 -4.45 -7.74 -14.21
CA ARG A 150 -5.53 -8.40 -14.94
C ARG A 150 -6.88 -8.19 -14.27
N ALA A 151 -6.96 -8.32 -12.95
CA ALA A 151 -8.20 -8.08 -12.20
C ALA A 151 -8.71 -6.65 -12.40
N LEU A 152 -7.82 -5.65 -12.40
CA LEU A 152 -8.20 -4.25 -12.67
C LEU A 152 -8.66 -4.01 -14.11
N ALA A 153 -8.14 -4.77 -15.07
CA ALA A 153 -8.52 -4.64 -16.49
C ALA A 153 -9.84 -5.35 -16.82
N GLU A 154 -10.15 -6.45 -16.14
CA GLU A 154 -11.27 -7.34 -16.49
C GLU A 154 -12.49 -7.18 -15.58
N ARG A 155 -12.34 -6.62 -14.37
CA ARG A 155 -13.41 -6.54 -13.36
C ARG A 155 -13.97 -5.13 -13.27
N GLU A 156 -15.25 -5.05 -12.99
CA GLU A 156 -15.96 -3.80 -12.78
C GLU A 156 -16.04 -3.44 -11.29
N GLY A 157 -16.26 -2.14 -11.01
CA GLY A 157 -16.43 -1.61 -9.67
C GLY A 157 -15.10 -1.22 -8.99
N ALA A 158 -15.20 -0.81 -7.75
CA ALA A 158 -14.04 -0.43 -6.96
C ALA A 158 -13.23 -1.66 -6.53
N SER A 159 -11.92 -1.48 -6.48
CA SER A 159 -10.95 -2.49 -6.05
C SER A 159 -10.12 -1.99 -4.90
N LEU A 160 -9.65 -2.93 -4.06
CA LEU A 160 -8.75 -2.69 -2.97
C LEU A 160 -7.55 -3.61 -3.07
N VAL A 161 -6.35 -3.05 -3.14
CA VAL A 161 -5.10 -3.81 -3.05
C VAL A 161 -4.47 -3.63 -1.68
N HIS A 162 -4.10 -4.73 -1.03
CA HIS A 162 -3.46 -4.69 0.28
C HIS A 162 -2.39 -5.78 0.46
N CYS A 163 -1.54 -5.56 1.46
CA CYS A 163 -0.65 -6.58 1.99
C CYS A 163 -0.77 -6.59 3.52
N PHE A 164 0.29 -6.85 4.27
CA PHE A 164 0.28 -6.75 5.73
C PHE A 164 0.20 -5.27 6.17
N ALA A 165 1.23 -4.49 5.88
CA ALA A 165 1.32 -3.07 6.26
C ALA A 165 0.71 -2.09 5.25
N GLY A 166 0.34 -2.54 4.04
CA GLY A 166 -0.13 -1.66 2.98
C GLY A 166 0.94 -0.71 2.43
N LYS A 167 2.22 -1.01 2.64
CA LYS A 167 3.32 -0.12 2.32
C LYS A 167 4.22 -0.64 1.18
N ASP A 168 4.90 -1.78 1.36
CA ASP A 168 5.93 -2.26 0.43
C ASP A 168 5.33 -2.92 -0.82
N ARG A 169 4.77 -4.13 -0.71
CA ARG A 169 4.12 -4.85 -1.82
C ARG A 169 3.01 -4.02 -2.45
N THR A 170 2.19 -3.40 -1.63
CA THR A 170 1.10 -2.52 -2.04
C THR A 170 1.61 -1.25 -2.73
N GLY A 171 2.71 -0.67 -2.24
CA GLY A 171 3.34 0.50 -2.85
C GLY A 171 3.85 0.20 -4.26
N ILE A 172 4.51 -0.95 -4.45
CA ILE A 172 4.97 -1.39 -5.77
C ILE A 172 3.78 -1.67 -6.71
N ALA A 173 2.73 -2.33 -6.22
CA ALA A 173 1.53 -2.58 -7.03
C ALA A 173 0.90 -1.27 -7.54
N ALA A 174 0.73 -0.28 -6.66
CA ALA A 174 0.20 1.03 -7.03
C ALA A 174 1.11 1.75 -8.03
N ALA A 175 2.43 1.73 -7.81
CA ALA A 175 3.41 2.33 -8.72
C ALA A 175 3.42 1.66 -10.10
N LEU A 176 3.30 0.34 -10.18
CA LEU A 176 3.19 -0.38 -11.44
C LEU A 176 1.97 0.05 -12.25
N LEU A 177 0.80 0.16 -11.62
CA LEU A 177 -0.41 0.63 -12.29
C LEU A 177 -0.24 2.08 -12.75
N HIS A 178 0.25 2.96 -11.88
CA HIS A 178 0.50 4.35 -12.23
C HIS A 178 1.46 4.49 -13.41
N HIS A 179 2.54 3.69 -13.43
CA HIS A 179 3.47 3.67 -14.56
C HIS A 179 2.79 3.28 -15.85
N ILE A 180 1.99 2.22 -15.87
CA ILE A 180 1.23 1.77 -17.06
C ILE A 180 0.26 2.85 -17.54
N LEU A 181 -0.38 3.56 -16.61
CA LEU A 181 -1.34 4.63 -16.92
C LEU A 181 -0.65 5.97 -17.30
N GLY A 182 0.68 6.04 -17.26
CA GLY A 182 1.44 7.22 -17.65
C GLY A 182 1.46 8.33 -16.58
N VAL A 183 1.31 7.99 -15.30
CA VAL A 183 1.56 8.92 -14.19
C VAL A 183 3.05 9.25 -14.14
N SER A 184 3.40 10.49 -13.81
CA SER A 184 4.79 10.93 -13.73
C SER A 184 5.56 10.21 -12.60
N ARG A 185 6.88 10.02 -12.76
CA ARG A 185 7.71 9.43 -11.70
C ARG A 185 7.63 10.25 -10.41
N ALA A 186 7.55 11.57 -10.51
CA ALA A 186 7.43 12.45 -9.35
C ALA A 186 6.12 12.21 -8.58
N ASP A 187 5.00 12.07 -9.27
CA ASP A 187 3.70 11.78 -8.66
C ASP A 187 3.65 10.36 -8.09
N MET A 188 4.24 9.38 -8.77
CA MET A 188 4.34 8.01 -8.25
C MET A 188 5.16 7.97 -6.95
N LEU A 189 6.31 8.66 -6.91
CA LEU A 189 7.14 8.77 -5.71
C LEU A 189 6.40 9.51 -4.59
N ALA A 190 5.71 10.59 -4.90
CA ALA A 190 4.90 11.34 -3.94
C ALA A 190 3.81 10.45 -3.32
N GLU A 191 3.09 9.67 -4.15
CA GLU A 191 2.07 8.71 -3.68
C GLU A 191 2.68 7.63 -2.77
N PHE A 192 3.83 7.08 -3.15
CA PHE A 192 4.55 6.09 -2.37
C PHE A 192 4.94 6.62 -0.98
N LEU A 193 5.55 7.82 -0.93
CA LEU A 193 6.02 8.46 0.30
C LEU A 193 4.87 8.89 1.23
N ARG A 194 3.66 9.11 0.73
CA ARG A 194 2.47 9.38 1.56
C ARG A 194 2.18 8.29 2.59
N THR A 195 2.70 7.09 2.40
CA THR A 195 2.61 6.03 3.41
C THR A 195 3.12 6.49 4.78
N ASN A 196 4.13 7.36 4.82
CA ASN A 196 4.68 7.91 6.06
C ASN A 196 3.77 8.93 6.74
N ASP A 197 2.82 9.49 6.00
CA ASP A 197 1.84 10.49 6.49
C ASP A 197 0.53 9.82 6.97
N ALA A 198 0.46 8.49 6.96
CA ALA A 198 -0.75 7.77 7.36
C ALA A 198 -1.08 8.07 8.84
N PRO A 199 -2.28 8.58 9.14
CA PRO A 199 -2.67 8.97 10.50
C PRO A 199 -2.84 7.77 11.45
N THR A 200 -2.75 6.56 10.91
CA THR A 200 -2.97 5.27 11.58
C THR A 200 -1.66 4.51 11.84
N TYR A 201 -0.57 5.23 12.06
CA TYR A 201 0.76 4.65 12.32
C TYR A 201 0.78 3.74 13.56
N ASP A 202 0.04 4.11 14.59
CA ASP A 202 -0.15 3.34 15.83
C ASP A 202 -0.76 1.94 15.57
N ILE A 203 -1.65 1.82 14.59
CA ILE A 203 -2.20 0.53 14.16
C ILE A 203 -1.08 -0.34 13.57
N LEU A 204 -0.24 0.24 12.72
CA LEU A 204 0.89 -0.48 12.13
C LEU A 204 1.87 -0.96 13.20
N GLU A 205 2.24 -0.10 14.16
CA GLU A 205 3.12 -0.47 15.26
C GLU A 205 2.52 -1.62 16.08
N ARG A 206 1.28 -1.48 16.51
CA ARG A 206 0.59 -2.50 17.33
C ARG A 206 0.54 -3.85 16.62
N GLN A 207 0.30 -3.88 15.31
CA GLN A 207 0.22 -5.12 14.53
C GLN A 207 1.60 -5.73 14.21
N SER A 208 2.65 -4.92 14.09
CA SER A 208 3.95 -5.35 13.57
C SER A 208 4.97 -5.65 14.67
N LEU A 209 5.07 -4.77 15.69
CA LEU A 209 6.14 -4.83 16.68
C LEU A 209 6.21 -6.15 17.46
N PRO A 210 5.11 -6.72 17.98
CA PRO A 210 5.18 -7.96 18.73
C PRO A 210 5.83 -9.12 17.94
N GLY A 211 5.51 -9.21 16.66
CA GLY A 211 6.08 -10.23 15.77
C GLY A 211 7.56 -9.99 15.43
N ILE A 212 7.98 -8.73 15.37
CA ILE A 212 9.37 -8.36 15.11
C ILE A 212 10.22 -8.60 16.37
N GLU A 213 9.76 -8.13 17.53
CA GLU A 213 10.41 -8.31 18.83
C GLU A 213 10.58 -9.79 19.20
N ALA A 214 9.53 -10.60 18.98
CA ALA A 214 9.58 -12.04 19.22
C ALA A 214 10.66 -12.74 18.36
N ARG A 215 10.90 -12.29 17.13
CA ARG A 215 11.93 -12.84 16.24
C ARG A 215 13.33 -12.39 16.59
N LEU A 216 13.49 -11.21 17.16
CA LEU A 216 14.80 -10.61 17.45
C LEU A 216 15.22 -10.79 18.91
N GLY A 217 14.33 -11.28 19.77
CA GLY A 217 14.63 -11.63 21.15
C GLY A 217 14.68 -10.45 22.11
N GLY A 218 14.06 -9.32 21.78
CA GLY A 218 13.99 -8.18 22.69
C GLY A 218 13.43 -6.89 22.06
N PRO A 219 13.30 -5.82 22.87
CA PRO A 219 12.82 -4.53 22.40
C PRO A 219 13.73 -3.91 21.34
N LEU A 220 13.12 -3.21 20.41
CA LEU A 220 13.81 -2.61 19.27
C LEU A 220 14.21 -1.16 19.57
N ASP A 221 15.35 -0.76 19.02
CA ASP A 221 15.69 0.66 18.93
C ASP A 221 14.66 1.42 18.04
N ARG A 222 14.24 2.61 18.49
CA ARG A 222 13.24 3.42 17.78
C ARG A 222 13.64 3.78 16.37
N ALA A 223 14.94 4.03 16.14
CA ALA A 223 15.45 4.36 14.81
C ALA A 223 15.37 3.13 13.88
N ALA A 224 15.62 1.93 14.39
CA ALA A 224 15.47 0.69 13.64
C ALA A 224 13.98 0.40 13.33
N VAL A 225 13.08 0.68 14.27
CA VAL A 225 11.63 0.58 14.06
C VAL A 225 11.19 1.52 12.93
N ALA A 226 11.61 2.78 12.95
CA ALA A 226 11.28 3.74 11.90
C ALA A 226 11.72 3.25 10.51
N GLU A 227 12.95 2.70 10.37
CA GLU A 227 13.42 2.14 9.10
C GLU A 227 12.57 0.95 8.61
N LEU A 228 11.99 0.16 9.51
CA LEU A 228 11.13 -0.95 9.13
C LEU A 228 9.69 -0.52 8.82
N MET A 229 9.20 0.55 9.46
CA MET A 229 7.81 0.98 9.38
C MET A 229 7.55 2.04 8.31
N GLU A 230 8.55 2.85 7.99
CA GLU A 230 8.47 3.90 6.99
C GLU A 230 8.94 3.42 5.61
N VAL A 231 8.63 4.21 4.58
CA VAL A 231 9.20 4.07 3.24
C VAL A 231 10.17 5.21 2.96
N ARG A 232 11.17 4.94 2.12
CA ARG A 232 12.20 5.92 1.73
C ARG A 232 12.24 6.06 0.22
N GLU A 233 12.63 7.24 -0.26
CA GLU A 233 12.86 7.45 -1.70
C GLU A 233 13.83 6.43 -2.30
N ALA A 234 14.85 6.03 -1.53
CA ALA A 234 15.84 5.04 -1.95
C ALA A 234 15.26 3.64 -2.23
N TYR A 235 14.01 3.37 -1.83
CA TYR A 235 13.30 2.11 -2.09
C TYR A 235 12.51 2.15 -3.41
N PHE A 236 12.35 3.33 -4.01
CA PHE A 236 11.58 3.58 -5.22
C PHE A 236 12.48 3.78 -6.45
#